data_5317d19fc27a1b48ab2ae5351a4a82b8
#
_entry.id   5317d19fc27a1b48ab2ae5351a4a82b8
#
_cell.length_a   1.000
_cell.length_b   1.000
_cell.length_c   1.000
_cell.angle_alpha   90.00
_cell.angle_beta   90.00
_cell.angle_gamma   90.00
#
_symmetry.space_group_name_H-M   'P 1'
#
loop_
_entity.id
_entity.type
_entity.pdbx_description
1 polymer ?
#
loop_
_entity_poly.entity_id
_entity_poly.type
_entity_poly.pdbx_seq_one_letter_code
_entity_poly.pdbx_strand_id
1 'polypeptide(L)'
;MDWGKSIRHQTIVSKWVNRRKPSNGAGSASSLMSDFEYESLLDRARSNIPEEISNRARWTLPDPQIMIEGSNTIFRNFTEVVNHMDRDDNHVYQFMLNELGTAGSRDGPRARFKGRIPPKRLKKAIVNYVNTYIKCVQCNAPDTHFIKQDRTTLLKCQACGATRPVKL
;
A
#
# COMPACT_ATOMS: atom_id res chain seq x y z
N MET A 1 16.18 37.22 -40.15
CA MET A 1 15.61 35.99 -40.76
C MET A 1 14.62 35.41 -39.76
N ASP A 2 13.36 35.72 -40.03
CA ASP A 2 12.19 35.33 -39.26
C ASP A 2 11.94 33.83 -39.32
N TRP A 3 11.64 33.23 -38.17
CA TRP A 3 10.81 32.04 -38.06
C TRP A 3 9.90 32.12 -36.84
N GLY A 4 8.88 32.97 -36.96
CA GLY A 4 7.69 32.89 -36.11
C GLY A 4 6.64 32.04 -36.78
N LYS A 5 6.25 30.91 -36.21
CA LYS A 5 4.95 30.26 -36.48
C LYS A 5 4.36 29.76 -35.19
N SER A 6 3.55 30.61 -34.60
CA SER A 6 2.47 30.34 -33.66
C SER A 6 1.52 29.29 -34.23
N ILE A 7 1.45 28.13 -33.62
CA ILE A 7 0.37 27.16 -33.89
C ILE A 7 -0.71 27.40 -32.84
N ARG A 8 -1.79 27.97 -33.28
CA ARG A 8 -3.04 28.14 -32.51
C ARG A 8 -3.70 26.77 -32.36
N HIS A 9 -3.68 26.23 -31.18
CA HIS A 9 -4.60 25.19 -30.75
C HIS A 9 -5.91 25.83 -30.29
N GLN A 10 -6.79 26.08 -31.21
CA GLN A 10 -8.19 26.38 -30.91
C GLN A 10 -9.08 25.45 -31.70
N THR A 11 -10.06 24.88 -31.01
CA THR A 11 -11.34 24.43 -31.56
C THR A 11 -11.40 23.01 -32.12
N ILE A 12 -11.41 21.99 -31.28
CA ILE A 12 -12.05 20.70 -31.61
C ILE A 12 -13.03 20.21 -30.53
N VAL A 13 -13.29 20.94 -29.46
CA VAL A 13 -14.16 20.44 -28.35
C VAL A 13 -15.64 20.85 -28.49
N SER A 14 -15.99 21.72 -29.47
CA SER A 14 -17.35 22.28 -29.57
C SER A 14 -18.30 21.56 -30.55
N LYS A 15 -17.93 20.42 -31.14
CA LYS A 15 -18.74 19.79 -32.21
C LYS A 15 -19.49 18.52 -31.84
N TRP A 16 -19.41 18.07 -30.56
CA TRP A 16 -20.07 16.82 -30.14
C TRP A 16 -21.24 16.98 -29.16
N VAL A 17 -21.69 18.19 -28.84
CA VAL A 17 -22.78 18.41 -27.85
C VAL A 17 -24.14 18.67 -28.49
N ASN A 18 -24.30 18.63 -29.81
CA ASN A 18 -25.58 18.99 -30.40
C ASN A 18 -26.03 18.02 -31.49
N ARG A 19 -26.42 16.79 -31.10
CA ARG A 19 -27.33 16.01 -31.96
C ARG A 19 -28.15 15.02 -31.12
N ARG A 20 -29.45 15.28 -31.13
CA ARG A 20 -30.65 14.50 -30.83
C ARG A 20 -31.32 14.76 -29.48
N LYS A 21 -32.31 15.63 -29.54
CA LYS A 21 -33.49 15.54 -28.70
C LYS A 21 -34.31 14.33 -29.22
N PRO A 22 -34.63 13.34 -28.42
CA PRO A 22 -35.74 12.43 -28.77
C PRO A 22 -37.07 13.10 -28.43
N SER A 23 -37.95 13.05 -29.38
CA SER A 23 -39.36 13.47 -29.29
C SER A 23 -40.12 12.67 -28.25
N ASN A 24 -41.01 13.34 -27.52
CA ASN A 24 -41.97 12.81 -26.55
C ASN A 24 -42.78 11.65 -27.10
N GLY A 25 -42.62 10.49 -26.49
CA GLY A 25 -43.55 9.37 -26.54
C GLY A 25 -43.86 8.94 -25.11
N ALA A 26 -45.06 9.32 -24.63
CA ALA A 26 -45.54 8.93 -23.30
C ALA A 26 -45.83 7.41 -23.29
N GLY A 27 -45.19 6.70 -22.37
CA GLY A 27 -45.47 5.28 -22.10
C GLY A 27 -44.69 4.80 -20.88
N SER A 28 -45.37 4.74 -19.77
CA SER A 28 -45.18 3.98 -18.51
C SER A 28 -43.94 3.08 -18.32
N ALA A 29 -42.74 3.58 -18.57
CA ALA A 29 -41.50 2.88 -18.23
C ALA A 29 -40.76 3.50 -17.02
N SER A 30 -41.41 4.43 -16.30
CA SER A 30 -40.77 5.23 -15.25
C SER A 30 -40.62 4.51 -13.90
N SER A 31 -41.29 3.35 -13.70
CA SER A 31 -41.22 2.65 -12.40
C SER A 31 -40.11 1.61 -12.30
N LEU A 32 -39.58 1.11 -13.42
CA LEU A 32 -38.51 0.10 -13.40
C LEU A 32 -37.08 0.69 -13.51
N MET A 33 -36.96 1.99 -13.78
CA MET A 33 -35.65 2.65 -13.91
C MET A 33 -35.13 3.21 -12.58
N SER A 34 -36.01 3.42 -11.58
CA SER A 34 -35.62 3.95 -10.27
C SER A 34 -34.82 2.95 -9.43
N ASP A 35 -35.03 1.64 -9.65
CA ASP A 35 -34.33 0.59 -8.89
C ASP A 35 -32.87 0.37 -9.37
N PHE A 36 -32.52 0.93 -10.52
CA PHE A 36 -31.17 0.86 -11.11
C PHE A 36 -30.44 2.20 -11.08
N GLU A 37 -30.92 3.17 -10.30
CA GLU A 37 -30.17 4.39 -10.04
C GLU A 37 -28.84 4.04 -9.35
N TYR A 38 -27.72 4.55 -9.85
CA TYR A 38 -26.37 4.25 -9.34
C TYR A 38 -26.27 4.44 -7.82
N GLU A 39 -26.82 5.52 -7.30
CA GLU A 39 -26.82 5.84 -5.87
C GLU A 39 -27.56 4.78 -5.04
N SER A 40 -28.73 4.35 -5.48
CA SER A 40 -29.52 3.32 -4.79
C SER A 40 -28.85 1.95 -4.82
N LEU A 41 -28.19 1.60 -5.93
CA LEU A 41 -27.39 0.38 -6.05
C LEU A 41 -26.17 0.42 -5.14
N LEU A 42 -25.52 1.57 -5.04
CA LEU A 42 -24.36 1.78 -4.19
C LEU A 42 -24.72 1.66 -2.70
N ASP A 43 -25.82 2.28 -2.29
CA ASP A 43 -26.30 2.20 -0.89
C ASP A 43 -26.73 0.78 -0.53
N ARG A 44 -27.42 0.08 -1.42
CA ARG A 44 -27.75 -1.33 -1.24
C ARG A 44 -26.50 -2.21 -1.16
N ALA A 45 -25.48 -1.95 -1.98
CA ALA A 45 -24.22 -2.68 -1.90
C ALA A 45 -23.52 -2.42 -0.57
N ARG A 46 -23.47 -1.17 -0.11
CA ARG A 46 -22.87 -0.80 1.19
C ARG A 46 -23.58 -1.44 2.37
N SER A 47 -24.92 -1.46 2.36
CA SER A 47 -25.70 -2.08 3.45
C SER A 47 -25.54 -3.59 3.54
N ASN A 48 -25.18 -4.25 2.43
CA ASN A 48 -24.95 -5.69 2.38
C ASN A 48 -23.48 -6.08 2.67
N ILE A 49 -22.57 -5.11 2.84
CA ILE A 49 -21.18 -5.41 3.19
C ILE A 49 -21.12 -5.80 4.68
N PRO A 50 -20.63 -7.00 5.04
CA PRO A 50 -20.39 -7.35 6.43
C PRO A 50 -19.43 -6.36 7.10
N GLU A 51 -19.69 -6.01 8.36
CA GLU A 51 -18.87 -5.07 9.12
C GLU A 51 -17.40 -5.47 9.22
N GLU A 52 -17.12 -6.77 9.20
CA GLU A 52 -15.75 -7.32 9.19
C GLU A 52 -14.97 -6.91 7.94
N ILE A 53 -15.63 -6.73 6.81
CA ILE A 53 -15.01 -6.29 5.56
C ILE A 53 -14.86 -4.76 5.52
N SER A 54 -15.75 -4.03 6.19
CA SER A 54 -15.68 -2.56 6.27
C SER A 54 -14.53 -2.08 7.13
N ASN A 55 -14.11 -2.87 8.12
CA ASN A 55 -12.93 -2.60 8.93
C ASN A 55 -11.66 -2.82 8.12
N ARG A 56 -11.00 -1.72 7.72
CA ARG A 56 -9.72 -1.73 6.98
C ARG A 56 -8.54 -2.32 7.73
N ALA A 57 -8.73 -2.84 8.93
CA ALA A 57 -7.71 -3.54 9.72
C ALA A 57 -7.46 -4.97 9.22
N ARG A 58 -7.34 -5.15 7.89
CA ARG A 58 -7.10 -6.47 7.27
C ARG A 58 -5.71 -7.04 7.55
N TRP A 59 -4.79 -6.20 7.98
CA TRP A 59 -3.42 -6.59 8.20
C TRP A 59 -2.94 -6.09 9.57
N THR A 60 -2.63 -7.02 10.44
CA THR A 60 -2.07 -6.77 11.77
C THR A 60 -0.72 -7.46 11.87
N LEU A 61 0.29 -6.72 12.29
CA LEU A 61 1.62 -7.28 12.50
C LEU A 61 1.60 -8.22 13.72
N PRO A 62 2.15 -9.45 13.62
CA PRO A 62 2.34 -10.33 14.77
C PRO A 62 3.21 -9.66 15.83
N ASP A 63 2.90 -9.87 17.12
CA ASP A 63 3.67 -9.25 18.19
C ASP A 63 5.09 -9.83 18.26
N PRO A 64 6.14 -8.99 18.17
CA PRO A 64 7.52 -9.45 18.19
C PRO A 64 7.90 -9.98 19.58
N GLN A 65 8.33 -11.25 19.62
CA GLN A 65 8.82 -11.90 20.82
C GLN A 65 10.31 -11.60 21.02
N ILE A 66 10.59 -10.72 21.98
CA ILE A 66 11.94 -10.21 22.25
C ILE A 66 12.39 -10.73 23.60
N MET A 67 13.57 -11.33 23.64
CA MET A 67 14.24 -11.81 24.86
C MET A 67 15.63 -11.18 24.94
N ILE A 68 16.02 -10.76 26.15
CA ILE A 68 17.36 -10.28 26.45
C ILE A 68 18.14 -11.43 27.08
N GLU A 69 19.24 -11.82 26.46
CA GLU A 69 20.11 -12.89 26.90
C GLU A 69 21.52 -12.35 27.14
N GLY A 70 21.88 -12.12 28.40
CA GLY A 70 23.15 -11.52 28.78
C GLY A 70 23.36 -10.13 28.17
N SER A 71 24.31 -10.00 27.25
CA SER A 71 24.60 -8.78 26.51
C SER A 71 23.93 -8.70 25.13
N ASN A 72 23.14 -9.70 24.75
CA ASN A 72 22.49 -9.77 23.45
C ASN A 72 20.98 -9.68 23.56
N THR A 73 20.35 -9.21 22.50
CA THR A 73 18.90 -9.19 22.34
C THR A 73 18.51 -10.18 21.25
N ILE A 74 17.59 -11.09 21.56
CA ILE A 74 17.15 -12.14 20.66
C ILE A 74 15.70 -11.86 20.26
N PHE A 75 15.46 -11.77 18.95
CA PHE A 75 14.13 -11.72 18.37
C PHE A 75 13.74 -13.15 17.94
N ARG A 76 12.87 -13.80 18.72
CA ARG A 76 12.59 -15.25 18.60
C ARG A 76 11.79 -15.62 17.36
N ASN A 77 10.74 -14.87 17.09
CA ASN A 77 9.81 -15.12 15.97
C ASN A 77 10.09 -14.19 14.76
N PHE A 78 11.38 -13.91 14.48
CA PHE A 78 11.78 -13.01 13.39
C PHE A 78 11.26 -13.47 12.03
N THR A 79 11.50 -14.71 11.64
CA THR A 79 11.07 -15.24 10.34
C THR A 79 9.54 -15.27 10.20
N GLU A 80 8.80 -15.57 11.27
CA GLU A 80 7.33 -15.52 11.27
C GLU A 80 6.82 -14.11 10.96
N VAL A 81 7.39 -13.10 11.63
CA VAL A 81 7.03 -11.69 11.40
C VAL A 81 7.39 -11.25 10.00
N VAL A 82 8.55 -11.66 9.47
CA VAL A 82 8.99 -11.31 8.11
C VAL A 82 8.14 -11.99 7.04
N ASN A 83 7.81 -13.26 7.21
CA ASN A 83 6.90 -13.97 6.31
C ASN A 83 5.51 -13.33 6.26
N HIS A 84 5.01 -12.84 7.41
CA HIS A 84 3.75 -12.11 7.45
C HIS A 84 3.79 -10.78 6.70
N MET A 85 4.98 -10.17 6.57
CA MET A 85 5.21 -8.95 5.79
C MET A 85 5.43 -9.21 4.30
N ASP A 86 5.59 -10.48 3.88
CA ASP A 86 5.92 -10.88 2.50
C ASP A 86 7.16 -10.14 1.97
N ARG A 87 8.27 -10.23 2.74
CA ARG A 87 9.54 -9.56 2.43
C ARG A 87 10.72 -10.50 2.59
N ASP A 88 11.83 -10.14 1.91
CA ASP A 88 13.08 -10.85 2.07
C ASP A 88 13.67 -10.67 3.48
N ASP A 89 13.96 -11.78 4.13
CA ASP A 89 14.55 -11.83 5.47
C ASP A 89 15.82 -11.00 5.60
N ASN A 90 16.70 -11.05 4.57
CA ASN A 90 17.96 -10.34 4.61
C ASN A 90 17.73 -8.83 4.56
N HIS A 91 16.77 -8.39 3.74
CA HIS A 91 16.45 -6.97 3.62
C HIS A 91 15.90 -6.41 4.94
N VAL A 92 14.94 -7.10 5.55
CA VAL A 92 14.39 -6.70 6.86
C VAL A 92 15.48 -6.66 7.93
N TYR A 93 16.32 -7.71 7.94
CA TYR A 93 17.40 -7.83 8.92
C TYR A 93 18.43 -6.70 8.79
N GLN A 94 18.90 -6.40 7.57
CA GLN A 94 19.85 -5.30 7.31
C GLN A 94 19.26 -3.94 7.70
N PHE A 95 17.99 -3.71 7.37
CA PHE A 95 17.30 -2.50 7.81
C PHE A 95 17.30 -2.37 9.33
N MET A 96 16.98 -3.46 10.05
CA MET A 96 16.98 -3.45 11.50
C MET A 96 18.36 -3.19 12.11
N LEU A 97 19.42 -3.77 11.54
CA LEU A 97 20.80 -3.48 11.98
C LEU A 97 21.15 -2.01 11.83
N ASN A 98 20.78 -1.40 10.70
CA ASN A 98 21.04 0.01 10.42
C ASN A 98 20.21 0.92 11.36
N GLU A 99 18.93 0.62 11.55
CA GLU A 99 18.03 1.43 12.40
C GLU A 99 18.41 1.35 13.89
N LEU A 100 18.86 0.20 14.34
CA LEU A 100 19.29 -0.01 15.72
C LEU A 100 20.74 0.42 15.95
N GLY A 101 21.53 0.59 14.89
CA GLY A 101 22.94 0.95 14.97
C GLY A 101 23.79 -0.14 15.64
N THR A 102 23.46 -1.41 15.44
CA THR A 102 24.12 -2.54 16.08
C THR A 102 24.54 -3.60 15.06
N ALA A 103 25.52 -4.42 15.45
CA ALA A 103 25.83 -5.63 14.71
C ALA A 103 25.00 -6.79 15.25
N GLY A 104 24.82 -7.83 14.44
CA GLY A 104 24.10 -9.02 14.83
C GLY A 104 24.44 -10.23 13.99
N SER A 105 23.77 -11.33 14.25
CA SER A 105 23.83 -12.57 13.48
C SER A 105 22.43 -13.17 13.36
N ARG A 106 22.19 -13.87 12.25
CA ARG A 106 20.98 -14.69 12.11
C ARG A 106 21.29 -16.11 12.60
N ASP A 107 20.36 -16.67 13.32
CA ASP A 107 20.43 -18.03 13.86
C ASP A 107 19.12 -18.76 13.53
N GLY A 108 19.05 -19.23 12.28
CA GLY A 108 17.85 -19.85 11.73
C GLY A 108 16.66 -18.88 11.74
N PRO A 109 15.55 -19.24 12.43
CA PRO A 109 14.33 -18.42 12.47
C PRO A 109 14.43 -17.21 13.42
N ARG A 110 15.57 -17.06 14.11
CA ARG A 110 15.79 -16.00 15.10
C ARG A 110 16.79 -14.99 14.59
N ALA A 111 16.61 -13.73 15.02
CA ALA A 111 17.61 -12.68 14.82
C ALA A 111 18.25 -12.32 16.17
N ARG A 112 19.57 -12.31 16.20
CA ARG A 112 20.37 -11.92 17.37
C ARG A 112 21.02 -10.59 17.11
N PHE A 113 20.83 -9.64 18.01
CA PHE A 113 21.44 -8.31 17.98
C PHE A 113 22.42 -8.16 19.13
N LYS A 114 23.60 -7.58 18.87
CA LYS A 114 24.56 -7.28 19.93
C LYS A 114 24.08 -6.07 20.73
N GLY A 115 24.13 -6.20 22.04
CA GLY A 115 23.71 -5.16 22.97
C GLY A 115 22.33 -5.41 23.60
N ARG A 116 22.10 -4.73 24.72
CA ARG A 116 20.80 -4.73 25.42
C ARG A 116 19.90 -3.68 24.78
N ILE A 117 19.07 -4.08 23.84
CA ILE A 117 18.16 -3.19 23.14
C ILE A 117 16.79 -3.26 23.84
N PRO A 118 16.24 -2.12 24.26
CA PRO A 118 14.90 -2.11 24.84
C PRO A 118 13.86 -2.63 23.85
N PRO A 119 12.91 -3.49 24.27
CA PRO A 119 11.86 -4.03 23.38
C PRO A 119 11.09 -2.93 22.64
N LYS A 120 10.86 -1.79 23.30
CA LYS A 120 10.20 -0.62 22.69
C LYS A 120 10.95 -0.08 21.46
N ARG A 121 12.30 -0.03 21.51
CA ARG A 121 13.13 0.45 20.41
C ARG A 121 13.08 -0.51 19.22
N LEU A 122 13.12 -1.81 19.49
CA LEU A 122 13.03 -2.83 18.46
C LEU A 122 11.63 -2.83 17.81
N LYS A 123 10.54 -2.76 18.60
CA LYS A 123 9.17 -2.60 18.09
C LYS A 123 9.05 -1.34 17.21
N LYS A 124 9.65 -0.23 17.62
CA LYS A 124 9.67 1.01 16.83
C LYS A 124 10.38 0.83 15.49
N ALA A 125 11.52 0.13 15.46
CA ALA A 125 12.25 -0.16 14.22
C ALA A 125 11.40 -0.97 13.23
N ILE A 126 10.65 -1.97 13.73
CA ILE A 126 9.71 -2.75 12.90
C ILE A 126 8.59 -1.87 12.35
N VAL A 127 7.98 -1.02 13.18
CA VAL A 127 6.93 -0.09 12.74
C VAL A 127 7.46 0.89 11.68
N ASN A 128 8.69 1.39 11.85
CA ASN A 128 9.34 2.23 10.84
C ASN A 128 9.53 1.49 9.52
N TYR A 129 9.95 0.21 9.57
CA TYR A 129 10.05 -0.63 8.39
C TYR A 129 8.71 -0.78 7.68
N VAL A 130 7.64 -1.10 8.43
CA VAL A 130 6.28 -1.25 7.90
C VAL A 130 5.80 0.03 7.21
N ASN A 131 6.00 1.17 7.84
CA ASN A 131 5.58 2.45 7.27
C ASN A 131 6.40 2.85 6.03
N THR A 132 7.68 2.42 5.98
CA THR A 132 8.58 2.77 4.86
C THR A 132 8.47 1.81 3.69
N TYR A 133 8.33 0.50 3.91
CA TYR A 133 8.48 -0.51 2.87
C TYR A 133 7.25 -1.37 2.63
N ILE A 134 6.22 -1.30 3.49
CA ILE A 134 5.01 -2.11 3.35
C ILE A 134 3.80 -1.24 3.03
N LYS A 135 3.54 -0.21 3.84
CA LYS A 135 2.37 0.63 3.63
C LYS A 135 2.53 1.55 2.42
N CYS A 136 1.51 1.58 1.59
CA CYS A 136 1.41 2.53 0.50
C CYS A 136 1.18 3.94 1.05
N VAL A 137 1.91 4.94 0.54
CA VAL A 137 1.77 6.34 0.97
C VAL A 137 0.43 6.94 0.53
N GLN A 138 -0.14 6.43 -0.57
CA GLN A 138 -1.39 6.99 -1.13
C GLN A 138 -2.65 6.40 -0.50
N CYS A 139 -2.72 5.07 -0.38
CA CYS A 139 -3.93 4.38 0.09
C CYS A 139 -3.79 3.69 1.44
N ASN A 140 -2.59 3.72 2.06
CA ASN A 140 -2.23 3.03 3.30
C ASN A 140 -2.44 1.50 3.29
N ALA A 141 -2.70 0.91 2.12
CA ALA A 141 -2.83 -0.54 1.99
C ALA A 141 -1.45 -1.22 2.13
N PRO A 142 -1.39 -2.42 2.75
CA PRO A 142 -0.15 -3.16 2.92
C PRO A 142 0.26 -3.94 1.67
N ASP A 143 -0.60 -3.97 0.63
CA ASP A 143 -0.45 -4.77 -0.58
C ASP A 143 0.58 -4.13 -1.53
N THR A 144 1.83 -4.16 -1.15
CA THR A 144 2.92 -3.58 -1.93
C THR A 144 4.00 -4.62 -2.21
N HIS A 145 4.69 -4.48 -3.34
CA HIS A 145 5.82 -5.34 -3.70
C HIS A 145 6.95 -4.54 -4.33
N PHE A 146 8.16 -5.08 -4.28
CA PHE A 146 9.32 -4.47 -4.91
C PHE A 146 9.39 -4.85 -6.39
N ILE A 147 9.61 -3.85 -7.24
CA ILE A 147 9.90 -4.02 -8.66
C ILE A 147 11.28 -3.42 -8.91
N LYS A 148 12.13 -4.16 -9.58
CA LYS A 148 13.41 -3.65 -10.04
C LYS A 148 13.24 -3.09 -11.45
N GLN A 149 13.49 -1.81 -11.62
CA GLN A 149 13.48 -1.15 -12.91
C GLN A 149 14.87 -0.55 -13.13
N ASP A 150 15.61 -1.12 -14.08
CA ASP A 150 16.99 -0.77 -14.37
C ASP A 150 17.90 -0.85 -13.11
N ARG A 151 18.38 0.29 -12.64
CA ARG A 151 19.23 0.42 -11.44
C ARG A 151 18.44 0.85 -10.19
N THR A 152 17.14 1.04 -10.31
CA THR A 152 16.30 1.56 -9.22
C THR A 152 15.30 0.51 -8.77
N THR A 153 15.16 0.36 -7.47
CA THR A 153 14.08 -0.45 -6.90
C THR A 153 12.88 0.46 -6.61
N LEU A 154 11.73 0.03 -7.11
CA LEU A 154 10.45 0.71 -6.91
C LEU A 154 9.56 -0.12 -6.00
N LEU A 155 8.85 0.55 -5.11
CA LEU A 155 7.74 -0.02 -4.36
C LEU A 155 6.45 0.26 -5.12
N LYS A 156 5.77 -0.78 -5.59
CA LYS A 156 4.49 -0.69 -6.30
C LYS A 156 3.36 -1.21 -5.42
N CYS A 157 2.29 -0.45 -5.34
CA CYS A 157 1.07 -0.84 -4.65
C CYS A 157 0.14 -1.59 -5.61
N GLN A 158 -0.36 -2.76 -5.20
CA GLN A 158 -1.33 -3.54 -5.98
C GLN A 158 -2.75 -2.97 -5.86
N ALA A 159 -3.06 -2.32 -4.73
CA ALA A 159 -4.40 -1.79 -4.48
C ALA A 159 -4.70 -0.50 -5.27
N CYS A 160 -3.74 0.44 -5.36
CA CYS A 160 -3.97 1.73 -6.04
C CYS A 160 -3.04 2.00 -7.23
N GLY A 161 -2.09 1.09 -7.51
CA GLY A 161 -1.15 1.25 -8.63
C GLY A 161 -0.02 2.25 -8.40
N ALA A 162 0.02 2.96 -7.27
CA ALA A 162 1.06 3.95 -6.99
C ALA A 162 2.45 3.31 -6.94
N THR A 163 3.44 3.98 -7.51
CA THR A 163 4.83 3.55 -7.51
C THR A 163 5.72 4.62 -6.89
N ARG A 164 6.72 4.21 -6.09
CA ARG A 164 7.73 5.12 -5.56
C ARG A 164 9.10 4.47 -5.52
N PRO A 165 10.19 5.23 -5.72
CA PRO A 165 11.54 4.71 -5.55
C PRO A 165 11.84 4.46 -4.06
N VAL A 166 12.53 3.35 -3.79
CA VAL A 166 13.01 3.00 -2.45
C VAL A 166 14.47 2.59 -2.52
N LYS A 167 15.22 2.87 -1.45
CA LYS A 167 16.59 2.34 -1.28
C LYS A 167 16.47 1.01 -0.54
N LEU A 168 17.04 -0.02 -1.13
CA LEU A 168 17.26 -1.33 -0.49
C LEU A 168 18.60 -1.34 0.22
#